data_bf47dec8bd28126033e470cf23cb7ce8
#
_entry.id   bf47dec8bd28126033e470cf23cb7ce8
#
_cell.length_a   1.000
_cell.length_b   1.000
_cell.length_c   1.000
_cell.angle_alpha   90.00
_cell.angle_beta   90.00
_cell.angle_gamma   90.00
#
_symmetry.space_group_name_H-M   'P 1'
#
loop_
_entity.id
_entity.type
_entity.pdbx_description
1 polymer ?
#
loop_
_entity_poly.entity_id
_entity_poly.type
_entity_poly.pdbx_seq_one_letter_code
_entity_poly.pdbx_strand_id
1 'polypeptide(L)'
;PIVSGDRVFLTTCMEEDAKQSGDPVRRLLLCLDRRDGKILWRKEVVSAPLEKLHRLNSRASSTPATDGKHVFVTFLDAGDLKGPKVIVAAYDFDGKEVWKKSPGRFSSVHGFCSSPVLYKDTVIVNCDHDGDGYVVALAKADGAQRWRIDRPNKTRSYCAPIIVEAAGKTQMVMSGSKCVASYDPDSGKQLWIIDGPTEQFVSSPVYLDGLFFLTAGFPTYHYMGIKPDGTGNVTDTHVAWHHKVKNSREGAYVPSPVAAGRHFFAVSDDGILNCFEAKSGEWKWREKLGRHHSASPVFADGHFYFVADSGDTYVVKAGDKFELVGKNSLGEECYASPAVAHGQLFIRGLHHLYCIGK
;
A
#
# COMPACT_ATOMS: atom_id res chain seq x y z
N PRO A 1 -1.80 -10.05 3.56
CA PRO A 1 -3.13 -10.62 3.87
C PRO A 1 -4.05 -9.59 4.53
N ILE A 2 -5.39 -9.81 4.48
CA ILE A 2 -6.35 -9.14 5.35
C ILE A 2 -7.15 -10.18 6.14
N VAL A 3 -7.61 -9.80 7.33
CA VAL A 3 -8.37 -10.67 8.23
C VAL A 3 -9.73 -10.05 8.53
N SER A 4 -10.80 -10.82 8.43
CA SER A 4 -12.14 -10.40 8.78
C SER A 4 -12.88 -11.56 9.44
N GLY A 5 -13.20 -11.43 10.73
CA GLY A 5 -13.75 -12.52 11.52
C GLY A 5 -12.83 -13.75 11.52
N ASP A 6 -13.37 -14.90 11.15
CA ASP A 6 -12.60 -16.15 11.04
C ASP A 6 -12.02 -16.40 9.63
N ARG A 7 -11.95 -15.38 8.79
CA ARG A 7 -11.44 -15.53 7.42
C ARG A 7 -10.20 -14.68 7.17
N VAL A 8 -9.26 -15.26 6.42
CA VAL A 8 -8.08 -14.58 5.90
C VAL A 8 -8.17 -14.56 4.37
N PHE A 9 -8.01 -13.38 3.78
CA PHE A 9 -8.01 -13.23 2.33
C PHE A 9 -6.64 -12.77 1.85
N LEU A 10 -6.22 -13.35 0.73
CA LEU A 10 -4.98 -12.97 0.04
C LEU A 10 -5.07 -13.21 -1.47
N THR A 11 -4.23 -12.52 -2.20
CA THR A 11 -4.08 -12.68 -3.65
C THR A 11 -2.86 -13.52 -3.98
N THR A 12 -2.88 -14.24 -5.10
CA THR A 12 -1.73 -14.96 -5.64
C THR A 12 -1.76 -15.00 -7.15
N CYS A 13 -0.59 -15.23 -7.77
CA CYS A 13 -0.44 -15.49 -9.19
C CYS A 13 0.24 -16.86 -9.34
N MET A 14 -0.34 -17.72 -10.19
CA MET A 14 0.14 -19.08 -10.43
C MET A 14 1.12 -19.06 -11.60
N GLU A 15 2.29 -18.43 -11.41
CA GLU A 15 3.26 -18.23 -12.49
C GLU A 15 3.77 -19.54 -13.10
N GLU A 16 3.73 -20.63 -12.35
CA GLU A 16 4.03 -21.98 -12.78
C GLU A 16 3.04 -22.57 -13.79
N ASP A 17 1.85 -21.96 -13.98
CA ASP A 17 0.92 -22.37 -15.02
C ASP A 17 1.48 -22.11 -16.44
N ALA A 18 2.37 -21.11 -16.60
CA ALA A 18 2.98 -20.79 -17.89
C ALA A 18 4.04 -21.82 -18.28
N LYS A 19 3.86 -22.47 -19.42
CA LYS A 19 4.84 -23.38 -20.03
C LYS A 19 5.71 -22.67 -21.07
N GLN A 20 5.18 -21.60 -21.65
CA GLN A 20 5.87 -20.75 -22.63
C GLN A 20 5.42 -19.30 -22.51
N SER A 21 6.17 -18.40 -23.12
CA SER A 21 5.81 -16.98 -23.15
C SER A 21 4.46 -16.78 -23.87
N GLY A 22 3.58 -16.02 -23.24
CA GLY A 22 2.25 -15.72 -23.77
C GLY A 22 1.14 -16.64 -23.27
N ASP A 23 1.48 -17.72 -22.57
CA ASP A 23 0.46 -18.57 -21.94
C ASP A 23 -0.35 -17.78 -20.90
N PRO A 24 -1.67 -18.03 -20.80
CA PRO A 24 -2.48 -17.42 -19.77
C PRO A 24 -2.12 -17.99 -18.39
N VAL A 25 -1.96 -17.10 -17.41
CA VAL A 25 -1.63 -17.42 -16.02
C VAL A 25 -2.74 -16.89 -15.11
N ARG A 26 -3.15 -17.73 -14.18
CA ARG A 26 -4.25 -17.43 -13.26
C ARG A 26 -3.80 -16.51 -12.13
N ARG A 27 -4.58 -15.47 -11.90
CA ARG A 27 -4.49 -14.61 -10.71
C ARG A 27 -5.70 -14.89 -9.83
N LEU A 28 -5.44 -15.30 -8.60
CA LEU A 28 -6.45 -15.87 -7.71
C LEU A 28 -6.67 -14.99 -6.47
N LEU A 29 -7.91 -14.97 -6.02
CA LEU A 29 -8.28 -14.62 -4.65
C LEU A 29 -8.44 -15.90 -3.84
N LEU A 30 -7.79 -15.97 -2.69
CA LEU A 30 -7.87 -17.08 -1.75
C LEU A 30 -8.60 -16.64 -0.48
N CYS A 31 -9.41 -17.55 0.07
CA CYS A 31 -9.98 -17.43 1.40
C CYS A 31 -9.55 -18.63 2.25
N LEU A 32 -9.00 -18.36 3.43
CA LEU A 32 -8.55 -19.36 4.37
C LEU A 32 -9.34 -19.22 5.69
N ASP A 33 -9.51 -20.33 6.39
CA ASP A 33 -9.95 -20.29 7.79
C ASP A 33 -8.78 -19.76 8.65
N ARG A 34 -9.04 -18.75 9.46
CA ARG A 34 -8.05 -18.12 10.32
C ARG A 34 -7.51 -19.06 11.41
N ARG A 35 -8.33 -20.02 11.87
CA ARG A 35 -8.03 -20.88 13.01
C ARG A 35 -7.06 -22.01 12.70
N ASP A 36 -7.14 -22.57 11.48
CA ASP A 36 -6.34 -23.74 11.08
C ASP A 36 -5.61 -23.56 9.74
N GLY A 37 -5.79 -22.41 9.06
CA GLY A 37 -5.14 -22.09 7.81
C GLY A 37 -5.65 -22.86 6.59
N LYS A 38 -6.75 -23.65 6.73
CA LYS A 38 -7.34 -24.37 5.60
C LYS A 38 -7.87 -23.42 4.54
N ILE A 39 -7.59 -23.72 3.29
CA ILE A 39 -8.15 -22.99 2.16
C ILE A 39 -9.61 -23.39 2.02
N LEU A 40 -10.50 -22.43 2.30
CA LEU A 40 -11.94 -22.61 2.18
C LEU A 40 -12.38 -22.57 0.70
N TRP A 41 -11.81 -21.65 -0.05
CA TRP A 41 -12.05 -21.56 -1.50
C TRP A 41 -10.92 -20.76 -2.21
N ARG A 42 -10.87 -20.97 -3.54
CA ARG A 42 -10.00 -20.25 -4.48
C ARG A 42 -10.86 -19.77 -5.62
N LYS A 43 -10.69 -18.49 -6.02
CA LYS A 43 -11.42 -17.91 -7.16
C LYS A 43 -10.45 -17.31 -8.15
N GLU A 44 -10.60 -17.71 -9.41
CA GLU A 44 -9.90 -17.09 -10.52
C GLU A 44 -10.52 -15.72 -10.78
N VAL A 45 -9.72 -14.66 -10.67
CA VAL A 45 -10.14 -13.30 -10.95
C VAL A 45 -9.77 -12.91 -12.38
N VAL A 46 -8.55 -13.26 -12.79
CA VAL A 46 -8.01 -12.99 -14.12
C VAL A 46 -7.20 -14.21 -14.59
N SER A 47 -7.35 -14.56 -15.86
CA SER A 47 -6.45 -15.45 -16.58
C SER A 47 -5.93 -14.72 -17.82
N ALA A 48 -4.64 -14.38 -17.83
CA ALA A 48 -4.03 -13.56 -18.87
C ALA A 48 -2.52 -13.82 -18.95
N PRO A 49 -1.87 -13.51 -20.07
CA PRO A 49 -0.42 -13.57 -20.17
C PRO A 49 0.27 -12.75 -19.07
N LEU A 50 1.52 -13.10 -18.79
CA LEU A 50 2.34 -12.38 -17.84
C LEU A 50 2.79 -11.04 -18.42
N GLU A 51 2.49 -9.94 -17.72
CA GLU A 51 3.04 -8.63 -18.03
C GLU A 51 4.50 -8.52 -17.60
N LYS A 52 5.24 -7.59 -18.22
CA LYS A 52 6.58 -7.21 -17.77
C LYS A 52 6.47 -6.54 -16.41
N LEU A 53 7.34 -6.94 -15.49
CA LEU A 53 7.45 -6.30 -14.18
C LEU A 53 8.89 -6.33 -13.66
N HIS A 54 9.17 -5.49 -12.67
CA HIS A 54 10.45 -5.47 -12.01
C HIS A 54 10.62 -6.75 -11.16
N ARG A 55 11.84 -7.31 -11.11
CA ARG A 55 12.15 -8.60 -10.46
C ARG A 55 11.76 -8.71 -8.97
N LEU A 56 11.65 -7.58 -8.27
CA LEU A 56 11.25 -7.54 -6.85
C LEU A 56 9.73 -7.41 -6.65
N ASN A 57 8.95 -7.34 -7.72
CA ASN A 57 7.49 -7.26 -7.66
C ASN A 57 6.84 -8.60 -7.95
N SER A 58 5.58 -8.70 -7.60
CA SER A 58 4.72 -9.83 -7.89
C SER A 58 3.49 -9.35 -8.66
N ARG A 59 2.89 -10.25 -9.43
CA ARG A 59 1.63 -9.99 -10.14
C ARG A 59 0.39 -10.11 -9.24
N ALA A 60 0.64 -10.24 -7.94
CA ALA A 60 -0.38 -10.29 -6.89
C ALA A 60 -0.01 -9.39 -5.70
N SER A 61 0.68 -8.26 -5.95
CA SER A 61 1.14 -7.31 -4.92
C SER A 61 0.01 -6.53 -4.27
N SER A 62 -1.15 -6.42 -4.94
CA SER A 62 -2.32 -5.73 -4.38
C SER A 62 -2.92 -6.51 -3.22
N THR A 63 -3.09 -5.85 -2.08
CA THR A 63 -3.78 -6.41 -0.91
C THR A 63 -5.30 -6.25 -1.08
N PRO A 64 -6.12 -7.29 -0.85
CA PRO A 64 -7.58 -7.16 -0.85
C PRO A 64 -8.09 -6.18 0.19
N ALA A 65 -9.31 -5.66 0.00
CA ALA A 65 -10.04 -4.90 1.01
C ALA A 65 -11.38 -5.59 1.32
N THR A 66 -11.93 -5.41 2.53
CA THR A 66 -13.22 -5.98 2.90
C THR A 66 -14.05 -5.01 3.74
N ASP A 67 -15.37 -5.05 3.55
CA ASP A 67 -16.35 -4.35 4.38
C ASP A 67 -17.08 -5.30 5.37
N GLY A 68 -16.59 -6.53 5.52
CA GLY A 68 -17.19 -7.56 6.37
C GLY A 68 -18.29 -8.39 5.68
N LYS A 69 -18.68 -8.03 4.44
CA LYS A 69 -19.64 -8.75 3.60
C LYS A 69 -19.07 -9.14 2.25
N HIS A 70 -18.27 -8.26 1.68
CA HIS A 70 -17.63 -8.43 0.38
C HIS A 70 -16.12 -8.29 0.51
N VAL A 71 -15.41 -8.93 -0.42
CA VAL A 71 -13.97 -8.79 -0.61
C VAL A 71 -13.73 -8.17 -1.98
N PHE A 72 -12.96 -7.08 -2.00
CA PHE A 72 -12.62 -6.33 -3.21
C PHE A 72 -11.17 -6.57 -3.54
N VAL A 73 -10.90 -6.88 -4.80
CA VAL A 73 -9.55 -7.18 -5.30
C VAL A 73 -9.26 -6.45 -6.58
N THR A 74 -7.99 -6.19 -6.81
CA THR A 74 -7.50 -5.58 -8.04
C THR A 74 -6.37 -6.40 -8.64
N PHE A 75 -6.37 -6.52 -9.96
CA PHE A 75 -5.32 -7.17 -10.76
C PHE A 75 -5.12 -6.46 -12.09
N LEU A 76 -4.06 -6.82 -12.80
CA LEU A 76 -3.83 -6.41 -14.16
C LEU A 76 -4.15 -7.56 -15.12
N ASP A 77 -4.94 -7.29 -16.16
CA ASP A 77 -5.17 -8.17 -17.29
C ASP A 77 -4.33 -7.68 -18.47
N ALA A 78 -3.30 -8.45 -18.80
CA ALA A 78 -2.37 -8.17 -19.91
C ALA A 78 -2.76 -8.86 -21.24
N GLY A 79 -3.92 -9.50 -21.31
CA GLY A 79 -4.39 -10.21 -22.51
C GLY A 79 -5.05 -9.32 -23.56
N ASP A 80 -5.31 -8.05 -23.26
CA ASP A 80 -5.92 -7.13 -24.23
C ASP A 80 -4.89 -6.58 -25.21
N LEU A 81 -5.13 -6.75 -26.53
CA LEU A 81 -4.23 -6.32 -27.61
C LEU A 81 -3.94 -4.81 -27.63
N LYS A 82 -4.82 -4.01 -27.05
CA LYS A 82 -4.62 -2.55 -26.92
C LYS A 82 -3.78 -2.16 -25.71
N GLY A 83 -3.27 -3.12 -24.95
CA GLY A 83 -2.45 -2.98 -23.77
C GLY A 83 -3.17 -3.36 -22.47
N PRO A 84 -2.41 -3.55 -21.37
CA PRO A 84 -2.95 -4.02 -20.11
C PRO A 84 -4.06 -3.13 -19.55
N LYS A 85 -5.03 -3.72 -18.87
CA LYS A 85 -6.14 -3.02 -18.21
C LYS A 85 -6.27 -3.45 -16.74
N VAL A 86 -6.67 -2.52 -15.90
CA VAL A 86 -6.98 -2.79 -14.49
C VAL A 86 -8.28 -3.58 -14.41
N ILE A 87 -8.30 -4.61 -13.58
CA ILE A 87 -9.49 -5.34 -13.18
C ILE A 87 -9.77 -5.06 -11.71
N VAL A 88 -11.00 -4.67 -11.40
CA VAL A 88 -11.52 -4.56 -10.05
C VAL A 88 -12.68 -5.54 -9.93
N ALA A 89 -12.68 -6.38 -8.90
CA ALA A 89 -13.74 -7.36 -8.70
C ALA A 89 -14.17 -7.42 -7.24
N ALA A 90 -15.44 -7.71 -7.03
CA ALA A 90 -16.05 -7.95 -5.72
C ALA A 90 -16.57 -9.37 -5.64
N TYR A 91 -16.31 -10.00 -4.51
CA TYR A 91 -16.79 -11.34 -4.17
C TYR A 91 -17.49 -11.29 -2.81
N ASP A 92 -18.53 -12.10 -2.63
CA ASP A 92 -19.05 -12.35 -1.28
C ASP A 92 -18.10 -13.27 -0.48
N PHE A 93 -18.40 -13.49 0.80
CA PHE A 93 -17.54 -14.32 1.66
C PHE A 93 -17.57 -15.82 1.29
N ASP A 94 -18.54 -16.26 0.49
CA ASP A 94 -18.60 -17.64 -0.03
C ASP A 94 -17.89 -17.77 -1.39
N GLY A 95 -17.30 -16.66 -1.86
CA GLY A 95 -16.51 -16.60 -3.07
C GLY A 95 -17.35 -16.55 -4.34
N LYS A 96 -18.61 -16.15 -4.28
CA LYS A 96 -19.43 -15.85 -5.45
C LYS A 96 -19.05 -14.44 -5.96
N GLU A 97 -18.76 -14.33 -7.24
CA GLU A 97 -18.52 -13.04 -7.88
C GLU A 97 -19.80 -12.19 -7.84
N VAL A 98 -19.70 -10.99 -7.28
CA VAL A 98 -20.79 -10.00 -7.23
C VAL A 98 -20.73 -9.13 -8.48
N TRP A 99 -19.55 -8.63 -8.79
CA TRP A 99 -19.27 -7.92 -10.03
C TRP A 99 -17.78 -7.92 -10.35
N LYS A 100 -17.47 -7.68 -11.64
CA LYS A 100 -16.11 -7.48 -12.16
C LYS A 100 -16.14 -6.36 -13.18
N LYS A 101 -15.24 -5.37 -13.06
CA LYS A 101 -15.16 -4.20 -13.92
C LYS A 101 -13.71 -3.89 -14.31
N SER A 102 -13.56 -3.21 -15.44
CA SER A 102 -12.30 -2.61 -15.86
C SER A 102 -12.47 -1.11 -15.98
N PRO A 103 -11.94 -0.30 -15.04
CA PRO A 103 -12.09 1.15 -15.07
C PRO A 103 -11.19 1.81 -16.12
N GLY A 104 -10.17 1.13 -16.62
CA GLY A 104 -9.27 1.70 -17.62
C GLY A 104 -7.98 0.91 -17.82
N ARG A 105 -7.10 1.50 -18.62
CA ARG A 105 -5.79 0.93 -18.94
C ARG A 105 -4.76 1.29 -17.91
N PHE A 106 -3.66 0.54 -17.93
CA PHE A 106 -2.53 0.76 -17.04
C PHE A 106 -1.22 0.39 -17.75
N SER A 107 -0.22 1.23 -17.64
CA SER A 107 1.11 0.99 -18.20
C SER A 107 2.19 1.38 -17.20
N SER A 108 2.98 0.42 -16.76
CA SER A 108 4.11 0.65 -15.86
C SER A 108 5.17 -0.42 -16.04
N VAL A 109 6.42 -0.02 -15.98
CA VAL A 109 7.57 -0.94 -16.05
C VAL A 109 7.72 -1.79 -14.78
N HIS A 110 7.05 -1.41 -13.69
CA HIS A 110 7.12 -2.12 -12.41
C HIS A 110 5.89 -2.99 -12.12
N GLY A 111 4.91 -3.07 -13.05
CA GLY A 111 3.67 -3.80 -12.84
C GLY A 111 2.63 -3.00 -12.02
N PHE A 112 1.58 -3.69 -11.59
CA PHE A 112 0.44 -3.12 -10.87
C PHE A 112 0.39 -3.62 -9.44
N CYS A 113 0.23 -2.72 -8.47
CA CYS A 113 0.16 -3.09 -7.04
C CYS A 113 -0.87 -2.27 -6.23
N SER A 114 -1.71 -1.47 -6.88
CA SER A 114 -2.65 -0.60 -6.15
C SER A 114 -3.72 -1.40 -5.42
N SER A 115 -3.66 -1.35 -4.09
CA SER A 115 -4.67 -1.95 -3.22
C SER A 115 -5.93 -1.09 -3.19
N PRO A 116 -7.14 -1.69 -3.25
CA PRO A 116 -8.38 -0.94 -3.15
C PRO A 116 -8.57 -0.36 -1.76
N VAL A 117 -9.10 0.86 -1.68
CA VAL A 117 -9.46 1.54 -0.43
C VAL A 117 -10.97 1.71 -0.36
N LEU A 118 -11.55 1.36 0.79
CA LEU A 118 -13.00 1.46 0.98
C LEU A 118 -13.38 2.77 1.65
N TYR A 119 -14.38 3.44 1.10
CA TYR A 119 -14.97 4.62 1.70
C TYR A 119 -16.49 4.62 1.49
N LYS A 120 -17.27 4.70 2.57
CA LYS A 120 -18.76 4.61 2.53
C LYS A 120 -19.23 3.46 1.61
N ASP A 121 -19.91 3.78 0.53
CA ASP A 121 -20.42 2.84 -0.48
C ASP A 121 -19.51 2.67 -1.71
N THR A 122 -18.26 3.15 -1.65
CA THR A 122 -17.31 3.13 -2.76
C THR A 122 -16.05 2.31 -2.49
N VAL A 123 -15.47 1.81 -3.58
CA VAL A 123 -14.14 1.23 -3.68
C VAL A 123 -13.29 2.19 -4.52
N ILE A 124 -12.22 2.71 -3.94
CA ILE A 124 -11.32 3.68 -4.58
C ILE A 124 -10.04 2.96 -4.99
N VAL A 125 -9.60 3.17 -6.23
CA VAL A 125 -8.39 2.55 -6.77
C VAL A 125 -7.50 3.62 -7.38
N ASN A 126 -6.24 3.67 -6.94
CA ASN A 126 -5.20 4.47 -7.57
C ASN A 126 -4.69 3.75 -8.82
N CYS A 127 -4.76 4.42 -9.95
CA CYS A 127 -4.27 3.93 -11.24
C CYS A 127 -3.28 4.93 -11.87
N ASP A 128 -2.44 5.57 -11.07
CA ASP A 128 -1.33 6.38 -11.56
C ASP A 128 -0.34 5.50 -12.34
N HIS A 129 -0.05 5.85 -13.59
CA HIS A 129 0.85 5.09 -14.45
C HIS A 129 1.58 5.99 -15.46
N ASP A 130 2.41 5.42 -16.30
CA ASP A 130 3.23 6.14 -17.28
C ASP A 130 2.45 6.66 -18.52
N GLY A 131 1.12 6.56 -18.48
CA GLY A 131 0.20 7.11 -19.49
C GLY A 131 -0.81 8.07 -18.86
N ASP A 132 -2.05 8.01 -19.32
CA ASP A 132 -3.15 8.82 -18.80
C ASP A 132 -3.65 8.24 -17.46
N GLY A 133 -2.86 8.48 -16.41
CA GLY A 133 -3.09 8.02 -15.05
C GLY A 133 -4.38 8.58 -14.46
N TYR A 134 -5.00 7.83 -13.56
CA TYR A 134 -6.27 8.23 -12.96
C TYR A 134 -6.46 7.63 -11.56
N VAL A 135 -7.37 8.22 -10.79
CA VAL A 135 -7.96 7.62 -9.59
C VAL A 135 -9.45 7.44 -9.84
N VAL A 136 -10.01 6.31 -9.45
CA VAL A 136 -11.42 6.00 -9.71
C VAL A 136 -12.11 5.51 -8.45
N ALA A 137 -13.37 5.94 -8.23
CA ALA A 137 -14.26 5.35 -7.24
C ALA A 137 -15.37 4.56 -7.96
N LEU A 138 -15.54 3.32 -7.55
CA LEU A 138 -16.58 2.41 -8.02
C LEU A 138 -17.55 2.13 -6.88
N ALA A 139 -18.83 2.00 -7.19
CA ALA A 139 -19.83 1.60 -6.21
C ALA A 139 -19.56 0.16 -5.71
N LYS A 140 -19.61 -0.07 -4.41
CA LYS A 140 -19.45 -1.41 -3.82
C LYS A 140 -20.49 -2.40 -4.30
N ALA A 141 -21.71 -1.92 -4.58
CA ALA A 141 -22.85 -2.77 -4.92
C ALA A 141 -22.74 -3.42 -6.31
N ASP A 142 -22.26 -2.69 -7.33
CA ASP A 142 -22.35 -3.10 -8.74
C ASP A 142 -21.13 -2.74 -9.58
N GLY A 143 -20.13 -2.06 -8.98
CA GLY A 143 -18.94 -1.58 -9.67
C GLY A 143 -19.19 -0.39 -10.61
N ALA A 144 -20.34 0.29 -10.53
CA ALA A 144 -20.60 1.49 -11.32
C ALA A 144 -19.65 2.61 -10.92
N GLN A 145 -19.06 3.30 -11.90
CA GLN A 145 -18.17 4.42 -11.63
C GLN A 145 -18.96 5.58 -11.01
N ARG A 146 -18.52 6.05 -9.85
CA ARG A 146 -19.08 7.21 -9.15
C ARG A 146 -18.40 8.50 -9.58
N TRP A 147 -17.06 8.49 -9.54
CA TRP A 147 -16.23 9.58 -10.03
C TRP A 147 -14.90 9.07 -10.54
N ARG A 148 -14.20 9.91 -11.29
CA ARG A 148 -12.85 9.70 -11.80
C ARG A 148 -12.07 10.99 -11.72
N ILE A 149 -10.82 10.91 -11.30
CA ILE A 149 -9.85 12.00 -11.31
C ILE A 149 -8.81 11.64 -12.35
N ASP A 150 -8.68 12.42 -13.41
CA ASP A 150 -7.57 12.29 -14.35
C ASP A 150 -6.34 12.98 -13.76
N ARG A 151 -5.20 12.28 -13.76
CA ARG A 151 -3.98 12.77 -13.14
C ARG A 151 -3.18 13.63 -14.11
N PRO A 152 -2.66 14.80 -13.64
CA PRO A 152 -2.01 15.75 -14.54
C PRO A 152 -0.65 15.27 -15.05
N ASN A 153 0.04 14.41 -14.28
CA ASN A 153 1.38 13.94 -14.58
C ASN A 153 1.33 12.49 -15.05
N LYS A 154 2.00 12.19 -16.16
CA LYS A 154 2.10 10.84 -16.72
C LYS A 154 3.27 10.09 -16.07
N THR A 155 3.17 9.88 -14.75
CA THR A 155 4.21 9.24 -13.95
C THR A 155 3.55 8.28 -12.99
N ARG A 156 4.06 7.05 -12.95
CA ARG A 156 3.58 6.00 -12.06
C ARG A 156 3.71 6.34 -10.59
N SER A 157 2.76 5.92 -9.79
CA SER A 157 2.84 5.83 -8.34
C SER A 157 2.12 4.58 -7.85
N TYR A 158 2.42 4.17 -6.62
CA TYR A 158 1.97 2.88 -6.11
C TYR A 158 1.31 3.00 -4.73
N CYS A 159 1.17 4.21 -4.21
CA CYS A 159 0.57 4.44 -2.90
C CYS A 159 -0.92 4.06 -2.88
N ALA A 160 -1.38 3.48 -1.78
CA ALA A 160 -2.79 3.48 -1.44
C ALA A 160 -3.14 4.84 -0.81
N PRO A 161 -4.21 5.53 -1.23
CA PRO A 161 -4.65 6.75 -0.57
C PRO A 161 -5.10 6.46 0.87
N ILE A 162 -4.91 7.43 1.76
CA ILE A 162 -5.52 7.38 3.09
C ILE A 162 -6.73 8.32 3.15
N ILE A 163 -7.74 7.94 3.93
CA ILE A 163 -8.95 8.75 4.10
C ILE A 163 -9.12 9.01 5.59
N VAL A 164 -9.08 10.28 5.97
CA VAL A 164 -9.12 10.71 7.37
C VAL A 164 -9.92 12.01 7.55
N GLU A 165 -10.44 12.21 8.76
CA GLU A 165 -10.95 13.50 9.18
C GLU A 165 -9.78 14.40 9.60
N ALA A 166 -9.56 15.48 8.88
CA ALA A 166 -8.47 16.42 9.12
C ALA A 166 -8.90 17.85 8.80
N ALA A 167 -8.57 18.81 9.66
CA ALA A 167 -8.94 20.22 9.51
C ALA A 167 -10.45 20.43 9.24
N GLY A 168 -11.31 19.67 9.92
CA GLY A 168 -12.78 19.78 9.81
C GLY A 168 -13.38 19.25 8.51
N LYS A 169 -12.62 18.43 7.74
CA LYS A 169 -13.07 17.84 6.47
C LYS A 169 -12.60 16.40 6.37
N THR A 170 -13.41 15.54 5.72
CA THR A 170 -12.91 14.24 5.27
C THR A 170 -11.98 14.47 4.07
N GLN A 171 -10.76 13.98 4.16
CA GLN A 171 -9.74 14.15 3.14
C GLN A 171 -9.21 12.79 2.68
N MET A 172 -9.18 12.58 1.37
CA MET A 172 -8.43 11.50 0.74
C MET A 172 -7.09 12.04 0.28
N VAL A 173 -6.02 11.61 0.95
CA VAL A 173 -4.66 12.09 0.66
C VAL A 173 -3.85 10.98 0.03
N MET A 174 -3.15 11.32 -1.05
CA MET A 174 -2.26 10.41 -1.76
C MET A 174 -0.99 11.12 -2.22
N SER A 175 0.09 10.37 -2.21
CA SER A 175 1.37 10.76 -2.78
C SER A 175 1.55 10.06 -4.13
N GLY A 176 1.96 10.79 -5.14
CA GLY A 176 2.22 10.16 -6.42
C GLY A 176 2.10 11.08 -7.61
N SER A 177 2.67 10.63 -8.72
CA SER A 177 2.66 11.37 -9.98
C SER A 177 3.19 12.79 -9.82
N LYS A 178 4.40 12.93 -9.22
CA LYS A 178 5.12 14.21 -8.98
C LYS A 178 4.41 15.18 -8.04
N CYS A 179 3.50 14.72 -7.20
CA CYS A 179 2.79 15.58 -6.26
C CYS A 179 2.32 14.82 -5.03
N VAL A 180 1.91 15.57 -4.02
CA VAL A 180 1.05 15.09 -2.93
C VAL A 180 -0.24 15.87 -3.00
N ALA A 181 -1.38 15.17 -3.05
CA ALA A 181 -2.65 15.84 -3.23
C ALA A 181 -3.73 15.29 -2.31
N SER A 182 -4.62 16.19 -1.91
CA SER A 182 -5.82 15.88 -1.14
C SER A 182 -7.06 16.10 -2.00
N TYR A 183 -8.00 15.19 -1.85
CA TYR A 183 -9.28 15.21 -2.56
C TYR A 183 -10.42 14.99 -1.56
N ASP A 184 -11.58 15.52 -1.89
CA ASP A 184 -12.84 15.14 -1.28
C ASP A 184 -13.20 13.72 -1.77
N PRO A 185 -13.27 12.71 -0.88
CA PRO A 185 -13.52 11.33 -1.29
C PRO A 185 -14.96 11.07 -1.78
N ASP A 186 -15.92 11.94 -1.48
CA ASP A 186 -17.29 11.83 -1.98
C ASP A 186 -17.40 12.22 -3.45
N SER A 187 -16.63 13.21 -3.91
CA SER A 187 -16.75 13.80 -5.25
C SER A 187 -15.50 13.65 -6.13
N GLY A 188 -14.35 13.32 -5.56
CA GLY A 188 -13.06 13.36 -6.26
C GLY A 188 -12.52 14.78 -6.49
N LYS A 189 -13.16 15.82 -5.96
CA LYS A 189 -12.72 17.21 -6.14
C LYS A 189 -11.41 17.46 -5.36
N GLN A 190 -10.40 18.04 -6.02
CA GLN A 190 -9.15 18.40 -5.38
C GLN A 190 -9.38 19.50 -4.33
N LEU A 191 -8.85 19.29 -3.11
CA LEU A 191 -8.86 20.25 -2.01
C LEU A 191 -7.58 21.07 -2.02
N TRP A 192 -6.43 20.40 -2.03
CA TRP A 192 -5.12 21.04 -2.11
C TRP A 192 -4.10 20.13 -2.83
N ILE A 193 -2.99 20.74 -3.25
CA ILE A 193 -1.88 20.03 -3.88
C ILE A 193 -0.55 20.64 -3.43
N ILE A 194 0.46 19.80 -3.30
CA ILE A 194 1.89 20.15 -3.16
C ILE A 194 2.61 19.53 -4.37
N ASP A 195 3.33 20.37 -5.12
CA ASP A 195 4.15 19.94 -6.24
C ASP A 195 5.46 19.30 -5.73
N GLY A 196 5.88 18.21 -6.33
CA GLY A 196 7.07 17.48 -5.88
C GLY A 196 6.82 16.64 -4.62
N PRO A 197 7.85 16.45 -3.78
CA PRO A 197 9.25 16.89 -3.92
C PRO A 197 10.10 16.05 -4.90
N THR A 198 9.55 14.95 -5.42
CA THR A 198 10.24 14.02 -6.32
C THR A 198 9.27 13.48 -7.38
N GLU A 199 9.73 12.55 -8.21
CA GLU A 199 8.91 12.05 -9.32
C GLU A 199 8.03 10.86 -8.94
N GLN A 200 8.58 9.89 -8.21
CA GLN A 200 7.92 8.62 -7.95
C GLN A 200 7.72 8.39 -6.45
N PHE A 201 6.58 7.81 -6.13
CA PHE A 201 6.17 7.46 -4.77
C PHE A 201 5.66 6.02 -4.76
N VAL A 202 6.06 5.26 -3.76
CA VAL A 202 5.57 3.90 -3.50
C VAL A 202 4.80 3.86 -2.19
N SER A 203 5.35 4.49 -1.17
CA SER A 203 4.81 4.52 0.18
C SER A 203 3.49 5.30 0.28
N SER A 204 2.57 4.80 1.08
CA SER A 204 1.34 5.51 1.45
C SER A 204 1.62 6.52 2.55
N PRO A 205 0.96 7.69 2.56
CA PRO A 205 1.06 8.65 3.66
C PRO A 205 0.42 8.09 4.94
N VAL A 206 0.78 8.66 6.09
CA VAL A 206 0.11 8.42 7.38
C VAL A 206 -0.31 9.74 8.00
N TYR A 207 -1.30 9.72 8.91
CA TYR A 207 -1.81 10.90 9.57
C TYR A 207 -1.73 10.73 11.10
N LEU A 208 -1.18 11.73 11.77
CA LEU A 208 -1.10 11.77 13.23
C LEU A 208 -1.09 13.23 13.71
N ASP A 209 -1.87 13.54 14.73
CA ASP A 209 -1.86 14.82 15.47
C ASP A 209 -1.87 16.07 14.58
N GLY A 210 -2.72 16.08 13.55
CA GLY A 210 -2.91 17.23 12.69
C GLY A 210 -1.88 17.42 11.60
N LEU A 211 -1.04 16.41 11.32
CA LEU A 211 -0.11 16.41 10.20
C LEU A 211 -0.21 15.11 9.39
N PHE A 212 -0.09 15.23 8.07
CA PHE A 212 0.22 14.11 7.20
C PHE A 212 1.73 13.92 7.13
N PHE A 213 2.17 12.67 7.20
CA PHE A 213 3.58 12.31 7.05
C PHE A 213 3.74 11.41 5.85
N LEU A 214 4.82 11.62 5.12
CA LEU A 214 5.17 10.78 3.99
C LEU A 214 6.67 10.60 3.86
N THR A 215 7.01 9.51 3.20
CA THR A 215 8.31 9.28 2.61
C THR A 215 8.18 9.35 1.10
N ALA A 216 9.20 9.80 0.43
CA ALA A 216 9.24 9.88 -1.02
C ALA A 216 10.60 9.45 -1.53
N GLY A 217 10.64 8.71 -2.62
CA GLY A 217 11.89 8.25 -3.21
C GLY A 217 11.86 8.36 -4.73
N PHE A 218 13.02 8.30 -5.33
CA PHE A 218 13.36 8.30 -6.73
C PHE A 218 12.86 9.50 -7.57
N PRO A 219 13.82 10.26 -8.13
CA PRO A 219 15.27 10.08 -7.97
C PRO A 219 15.85 10.66 -6.68
N THR A 220 15.06 11.39 -5.90
CA THR A 220 15.46 11.99 -4.63
C THR A 220 14.59 11.54 -3.48
N TYR A 221 15.18 11.42 -2.29
CA TYR A 221 14.53 10.84 -1.11
C TYR A 221 14.18 11.93 -0.11
N HIS A 222 12.97 11.86 0.45
CA HIS A 222 12.43 12.90 1.31
C HIS A 222 11.59 12.32 2.45
N TYR A 223 11.62 13.02 3.58
CA TYR A 223 10.69 12.87 4.68
C TYR A 223 9.97 14.19 4.90
N MET A 224 8.67 14.18 5.02
CA MET A 224 7.88 15.42 5.12
C MET A 224 6.74 15.30 6.10
N GLY A 225 6.49 16.42 6.81
CA GLY A 225 5.26 16.69 7.54
C GLY A 225 4.46 17.78 6.82
N ILE A 226 3.16 17.56 6.59
CA ILE A 226 2.28 18.43 5.80
C ILE A 226 1.05 18.79 6.62
N LYS A 227 0.70 20.09 6.65
CA LYS A 227 -0.51 20.61 7.29
C LYS A 227 -1.75 20.27 6.44
N PRO A 228 -2.90 19.90 7.08
CA PRO A 228 -4.09 19.45 6.36
C PRO A 228 -5.03 20.58 5.90
N ASP A 229 -4.83 21.83 6.36
CA ASP A 229 -5.81 22.92 6.25
C ASP A 229 -5.70 23.79 4.99
N GLY A 230 -4.96 23.29 3.99
CA GLY A 230 -4.70 24.00 2.75
C GLY A 230 -5.88 24.07 1.77
N THR A 231 -5.77 24.96 0.78
CA THR A 231 -6.66 25.06 -0.37
C THR A 231 -5.88 25.48 -1.61
N GLY A 232 -6.10 24.78 -2.73
CA GLY A 232 -5.36 25.02 -3.97
C GLY A 232 -3.91 24.53 -3.91
N ASN A 233 -2.98 25.21 -4.58
CA ASN A 233 -1.56 24.86 -4.50
C ASN A 233 -0.94 25.46 -3.23
N VAL A 234 -0.43 24.57 -2.37
CA VAL A 234 0.09 24.94 -1.04
C VAL A 234 1.55 24.53 -0.84
N THR A 235 2.28 24.35 -1.92
CA THR A 235 3.67 23.90 -1.93
C THR A 235 4.56 24.73 -0.99
N ASP A 236 4.44 26.06 -1.02
CA ASP A 236 5.30 26.95 -0.26
C ASP A 236 4.79 27.28 1.16
N THR A 237 3.58 26.83 1.52
CA THR A 237 2.91 27.30 2.74
C THR A 237 2.55 26.22 3.74
N HIS A 238 2.32 24.96 3.29
CA HIS A 238 1.79 23.89 4.14
C HIS A 238 2.75 22.75 4.41
N VAL A 239 4.01 22.84 3.95
CA VAL A 239 5.06 21.94 4.41
C VAL A 239 5.50 22.38 5.81
N ALA A 240 5.17 21.61 6.83
CA ALA A 240 5.51 21.93 8.22
C ALA A 240 7.01 21.73 8.48
N TRP A 241 7.55 20.64 7.95
CA TRP A 241 8.98 20.33 7.95
C TRP A 241 9.34 19.40 6.80
N HIS A 242 10.60 19.42 6.39
CA HIS A 242 11.07 18.67 5.23
C HIS A 242 12.54 18.30 5.37
N HIS A 243 12.86 17.03 5.21
CA HIS A 243 14.23 16.52 5.11
C HIS A 243 14.46 15.92 3.73
N LYS A 244 15.41 16.48 2.99
CA LYS A 244 15.96 15.87 1.78
C LYS A 244 17.15 14.99 2.18
N VAL A 245 17.06 13.71 1.89
CA VAL A 245 18.11 12.75 2.22
C VAL A 245 19.12 12.67 1.07
N LYS A 246 20.41 12.66 1.40
CA LYS A 246 21.49 12.74 0.40
C LYS A 246 21.70 11.46 -0.40
N ASN A 247 21.35 10.30 0.17
CA ASN A 247 21.59 8.99 -0.44
C ASN A 247 20.40 8.05 -0.25
N SER A 248 20.27 7.08 -1.16
CA SER A 248 19.21 6.08 -1.14
C SER A 248 19.22 5.16 0.07
N ARG A 249 20.38 4.94 0.69
CA ARG A 249 20.50 4.02 1.84
C ARG A 249 19.75 4.54 3.06
N GLU A 250 19.68 5.85 3.22
CA GLU A 250 19.02 6.49 4.35
C GLU A 250 17.55 6.84 4.06
N GLY A 251 17.16 6.89 2.78
CA GLY A 251 15.84 7.27 2.34
C GLY A 251 14.88 6.08 2.29
N ALA A 252 13.71 6.22 2.89
CA ALA A 252 12.64 5.24 2.75
C ALA A 252 11.88 5.48 1.43
N TYR A 253 11.74 4.45 0.61
CA TYR A 253 11.05 4.52 -0.68
C TYR A 253 9.90 3.52 -0.79
N VAL A 254 10.19 2.22 -0.60
CA VAL A 254 9.18 1.17 -0.75
C VAL A 254 8.32 1.01 0.51
N PRO A 255 8.87 0.83 1.74
CA PRO A 255 8.04 0.69 2.92
C PRO A 255 7.29 1.97 3.24
N SER A 256 5.98 1.86 3.49
CA SER A 256 5.21 2.98 4.04
C SER A 256 5.68 3.29 5.46
N PRO A 257 5.68 4.56 5.86
CA PRO A 257 6.00 4.93 7.22
C PRO A 257 4.88 4.52 8.19
N VAL A 258 5.16 4.63 9.48
CA VAL A 258 4.19 4.45 10.55
C VAL A 258 4.36 5.56 11.58
N ALA A 259 3.26 6.02 12.18
CA ALA A 259 3.28 7.04 13.20
C ALA A 259 2.45 6.59 14.42
N ALA A 260 3.00 6.79 15.61
CA ALA A 260 2.31 6.49 16.86
C ALA A 260 2.82 7.37 18.00
N GLY A 261 1.93 7.72 18.93
CA GLY A 261 2.23 8.65 20.02
C GLY A 261 2.65 10.00 19.47
N ARG A 262 3.88 10.42 19.72
CA ARG A 262 4.44 11.67 19.18
C ARG A 262 5.55 11.43 18.12
N HIS A 263 5.68 10.21 17.61
CA HIS A 263 6.79 9.83 16.75
C HIS A 263 6.31 9.42 15.35
N PHE A 264 7.13 9.74 14.39
CA PHE A 264 7.06 9.27 13.01
C PHE A 264 8.26 8.36 12.74
N PHE A 265 8.01 7.16 12.23
CA PHE A 265 9.02 6.15 11.95
C PHE A 265 9.02 5.79 10.48
N ALA A 266 10.21 5.72 9.92
CA ALA A 266 10.40 5.29 8.54
C ALA A 266 11.64 4.39 8.41
N VAL A 267 11.45 3.17 7.91
CA VAL A 267 12.56 2.27 7.59
C VAL A 267 12.92 2.44 6.11
N SER A 268 14.20 2.64 5.83
CA SER A 268 14.68 2.67 4.45
C SER A 268 14.69 1.28 3.82
N ASP A 269 14.72 1.21 2.50
CA ASP A 269 14.85 -0.05 1.75
C ASP A 269 16.08 -0.84 2.19
N ASP A 270 17.18 -0.17 2.55
CA ASP A 270 18.40 -0.77 3.08
C ASP A 270 18.32 -1.10 4.58
N GLY A 271 17.18 -0.90 5.24
CA GLY A 271 16.96 -1.26 6.65
C GLY A 271 17.46 -0.23 7.67
N ILE A 272 17.63 1.02 7.30
CA ILE A 272 17.88 2.10 8.26
C ILE A 272 16.54 2.58 8.81
N LEU A 273 16.27 2.33 10.07
CA LEU A 273 15.11 2.84 10.77
C LEU A 273 15.39 4.25 11.29
N ASN A 274 14.58 5.19 10.91
CA ASN A 274 14.62 6.59 11.35
C ASN A 274 13.43 6.87 12.26
N CYS A 275 13.66 7.53 13.37
CA CYS A 275 12.65 8.04 14.28
C CYS A 275 12.72 9.55 14.34
N PHE A 276 11.58 10.20 14.12
CA PHE A 276 11.43 11.65 14.20
C PHE A 276 10.39 12.02 15.24
N GLU A 277 10.58 13.17 15.87
CA GLU A 277 9.49 13.86 16.57
C GLU A 277 8.50 14.35 15.49
N ALA A 278 7.24 13.95 15.60
CA ALA A 278 6.29 14.12 14.52
C ALA A 278 6.01 15.60 14.18
N LYS A 279 5.82 16.47 15.19
CA LYS A 279 5.47 17.88 14.96
C LYS A 279 6.61 18.70 14.37
N SER A 280 7.83 18.51 14.88
CA SER A 280 9.00 19.31 14.49
C SER A 280 9.81 18.71 13.36
N GLY A 281 9.68 17.41 13.12
CA GLY A 281 10.58 16.67 12.22
C GLY A 281 11.97 16.44 12.78
N GLU A 282 12.21 16.76 14.08
CA GLU A 282 13.52 16.55 14.71
C GLU A 282 13.88 15.07 14.72
N TRP A 283 15.08 14.71 14.20
CA TRP A 283 15.63 13.37 14.32
C TRP A 283 15.89 13.03 15.78
N LYS A 284 15.25 11.97 16.29
CA LYS A 284 15.48 11.46 17.64
C LYS A 284 16.62 10.44 17.66
N TRP A 285 16.54 9.46 16.76
CA TRP A 285 17.55 8.43 16.62
C TRP A 285 17.46 7.74 15.25
N ARG A 286 18.50 6.97 14.94
CA ARG A 286 18.62 6.18 13.72
C ARG A 286 19.35 4.88 14.02
N GLU A 287 18.76 3.75 13.57
CA GLU A 287 19.31 2.42 13.83
C GLU A 287 19.21 1.50 12.62
N LYS A 288 20.09 0.50 12.56
CA LYS A 288 20.13 -0.47 11.48
C LYS A 288 19.34 -1.73 11.85
N LEU A 289 18.28 -2.05 11.07
CA LEU A 289 17.49 -3.26 11.20
C LEU A 289 17.75 -4.20 10.00
N GLY A 290 18.76 -5.07 10.11
CA GLY A 290 19.05 -6.03 9.05
C GLY A 290 19.53 -5.40 7.74
N ARG A 291 19.09 -5.98 6.59
CA ARG A 291 19.56 -5.54 5.26
C ARG A 291 18.48 -4.83 4.47
N HIS A 292 17.52 -5.56 3.95
CA HIS A 292 16.52 -5.01 3.02
C HIS A 292 15.10 -5.13 3.57
N HIS A 293 14.27 -4.11 3.35
CA HIS A 293 12.87 -4.08 3.74
C HIS A 293 11.99 -3.63 2.56
N SER A 294 11.08 -4.50 2.15
CA SER A 294 10.01 -4.19 1.20
C SER A 294 8.66 -4.02 1.92
N ALA A 295 8.47 -4.74 3.01
CA ALA A 295 7.25 -4.72 3.82
C ALA A 295 7.11 -3.42 4.61
N SER A 296 5.90 -2.85 4.59
CA SER A 296 5.55 -1.75 5.50
C SER A 296 5.37 -2.27 6.92
N PRO A 297 5.84 -1.53 7.94
CA PRO A 297 5.67 -1.92 9.34
C PRO A 297 4.23 -1.81 9.81
N VAL A 298 3.90 -2.51 10.87
CA VAL A 298 2.64 -2.34 11.61
C VAL A 298 2.91 -1.96 13.06
N PHE A 299 2.00 -1.19 13.65
CA PHE A 299 2.02 -0.84 15.06
C PHE A 299 0.89 -1.57 15.78
N ALA A 300 1.23 -2.29 16.84
CA ALA A 300 0.27 -2.99 17.68
C ALA A 300 0.81 -3.14 19.10
N ASP A 301 -0.04 -2.98 20.09
CA ASP A 301 0.26 -3.19 21.50
C ASP A 301 1.56 -2.48 21.96
N GLY A 302 1.70 -1.21 21.57
CA GLY A 302 2.85 -0.37 21.94
C GLY A 302 4.16 -0.69 21.22
N HIS A 303 4.14 -1.59 20.25
CA HIS A 303 5.32 -2.05 19.52
C HIS A 303 5.16 -1.90 18.01
N PHE A 304 6.28 -1.66 17.35
CA PHE A 304 6.40 -1.71 15.89
C PHE A 304 7.00 -3.03 15.46
N TYR A 305 6.43 -3.62 14.42
CA TYR A 305 6.89 -4.85 13.80
C TYR A 305 7.42 -4.54 12.40
N PHE A 306 8.75 -4.62 12.24
CA PHE A 306 9.44 -4.42 10.97
C PHE A 306 9.86 -5.77 10.40
N VAL A 307 9.26 -6.17 9.29
CA VAL A 307 9.60 -7.43 8.60
C VAL A 307 10.62 -7.13 7.52
N ALA A 308 11.79 -7.74 7.64
CA ALA A 308 12.83 -7.68 6.62
C ALA A 308 12.60 -8.74 5.53
N ASP A 309 13.14 -8.51 4.33
CA ASP A 309 13.02 -9.44 3.20
C ASP A 309 13.62 -10.83 3.50
N SER A 310 14.57 -10.91 4.45
CA SER A 310 15.10 -12.18 4.95
C SER A 310 14.11 -13.03 5.77
N GLY A 311 12.92 -12.48 6.09
CA GLY A 311 11.95 -13.10 7.01
C GLY A 311 12.23 -12.83 8.49
N ASP A 312 13.20 -12.00 8.80
CA ASP A 312 13.43 -11.51 10.15
C ASP A 312 12.42 -10.45 10.53
N THR A 313 11.77 -10.58 11.66
CA THR A 313 10.88 -9.56 12.24
C THR A 313 11.55 -8.91 13.43
N TYR A 314 11.76 -7.60 13.36
CA TYR A 314 12.30 -6.78 14.45
C TYR A 314 11.13 -6.14 15.19
N VAL A 315 11.07 -6.36 16.50
CA VAL A 315 10.07 -5.78 17.40
C VAL A 315 10.69 -4.61 18.14
N VAL A 316 10.25 -3.40 17.85
CA VAL A 316 10.80 -2.16 18.39
C VAL A 316 9.75 -1.46 19.22
N LYS A 317 10.09 -1.03 20.42
CA LYS A 317 9.20 -0.26 21.28
C LYS A 317 9.10 1.20 20.80
N ALA A 318 7.90 1.76 20.82
CA ALA A 318 7.71 3.16 20.53
C ALA A 318 8.30 4.04 21.64
N GLY A 319 9.20 4.97 21.29
CA GLY A 319 9.81 5.86 22.29
C GLY A 319 10.90 6.78 21.75
N ASP A 320 11.36 7.69 22.63
CA ASP A 320 12.42 8.66 22.35
C ASP A 320 13.82 8.05 22.22
N LYS A 321 13.95 6.78 22.60
CA LYS A 321 15.20 6.01 22.47
C LYS A 321 14.89 4.70 21.76
N PHE A 322 15.84 4.22 21.00
CA PHE A 322 15.74 2.92 20.38
C PHE A 322 15.76 1.81 21.43
N GLU A 323 14.76 0.94 21.39
CA GLU A 323 14.67 -0.26 22.22
C GLU A 323 14.21 -1.43 21.36
N LEU A 324 15.15 -2.34 21.03
CA LEU A 324 14.85 -3.60 20.36
C LEU A 324 14.34 -4.61 21.39
N VAL A 325 13.06 -4.91 21.35
CA VAL A 325 12.42 -5.86 22.27
C VAL A 325 12.68 -7.31 21.87
N GLY A 326 12.76 -7.56 20.57
CA GLY A 326 13.02 -8.90 20.06
C GLY A 326 13.32 -8.94 18.57
N LYS A 327 13.93 -10.04 18.16
CA LYS A 327 14.15 -10.39 16.77
C LYS A 327 13.77 -11.86 16.58
N ASN A 328 12.87 -12.14 15.63
CA ASN A 328 12.41 -13.48 15.30
C ASN A 328 12.56 -13.73 13.80
N SER A 329 12.86 -14.96 13.40
CA SER A 329 13.02 -15.34 12.00
C SER A 329 12.03 -16.42 11.61
N LEU A 330 11.44 -16.28 10.42
CA LEU A 330 10.57 -17.29 9.82
C LEU A 330 11.33 -18.33 8.99
N GLY A 331 12.59 -18.03 8.65
CA GLY A 331 13.42 -18.92 7.85
C GLY A 331 13.09 -18.93 6.36
N GLU A 332 12.23 -18.00 5.90
CA GLU A 332 11.94 -17.80 4.48
C GLU A 332 11.78 -16.31 4.16
N GLU A 333 11.92 -15.94 2.89
CA GLU A 333 11.80 -14.56 2.43
C GLU A 333 10.37 -14.04 2.58
N CYS A 334 10.25 -12.76 3.00
CA CYS A 334 9.00 -12.06 3.25
C CYS A 334 9.04 -10.66 2.65
N TYR A 335 8.19 -10.39 1.67
CA TYR A 335 8.08 -9.09 1.02
C TYR A 335 6.77 -8.36 1.34
N ALA A 336 5.79 -9.08 1.84
CA ALA A 336 4.46 -8.56 2.13
C ALA A 336 4.37 -7.94 3.52
N SER A 337 3.67 -6.82 3.62
CA SER A 337 3.34 -6.20 4.90
C SER A 337 2.51 -7.13 5.78
N PRO A 338 2.81 -7.23 7.08
CA PRO A 338 2.05 -8.05 8.01
C PRO A 338 0.67 -7.47 8.28
N ALA A 339 -0.25 -8.32 8.75
CA ALA A 339 -1.54 -7.90 9.27
C ALA A 339 -1.66 -8.27 10.75
N VAL A 340 -2.35 -7.44 11.53
CA VAL A 340 -2.64 -7.71 12.94
C VAL A 340 -4.14 -7.82 13.12
N ALA A 341 -4.59 -8.92 13.69
CA ALA A 341 -5.99 -9.14 14.00
C ALA A 341 -6.14 -10.15 15.15
N HIS A 342 -7.13 -9.95 16.02
CA HIS A 342 -7.46 -10.87 17.11
C HIS A 342 -6.27 -11.26 18.02
N GLY A 343 -5.33 -10.31 18.26
CA GLY A 343 -4.12 -10.59 19.03
C GLY A 343 -3.07 -11.44 18.30
N GLN A 344 -3.24 -11.66 17.01
CA GLN A 344 -2.37 -12.47 16.17
C GLN A 344 -1.71 -11.62 15.08
N LEU A 345 -0.49 -11.97 14.70
CA LEU A 345 0.28 -11.39 13.61
C LEU A 345 0.27 -12.38 12.43
N PHE A 346 -0.19 -11.90 11.27
CA PHE A 346 -0.22 -12.67 10.02
C PHE A 346 0.88 -12.17 9.10
N ILE A 347 1.85 -13.02 8.76
CA ILE A 347 2.97 -12.70 7.88
C ILE A 347 2.93 -13.66 6.69
N ARG A 348 2.93 -13.10 5.48
CA ARG A 348 3.05 -13.88 4.26
C ARG A 348 4.52 -13.97 3.85
N GLY A 349 5.08 -15.17 3.92
CA GLY A 349 6.33 -15.54 3.29
C GLY A 349 6.14 -15.87 1.81
N LEU A 350 7.22 -16.24 1.16
CA LEU A 350 7.21 -16.63 -0.25
C LEU A 350 6.34 -17.86 -0.50
N HIS A 351 6.37 -18.84 0.41
CA HIS A 351 5.68 -20.14 0.27
C HIS A 351 4.54 -20.32 1.28
N HIS A 352 4.59 -19.69 2.45
CA HIS A 352 3.66 -19.90 3.54
C HIS A 352 2.98 -18.62 4.01
N LEU A 353 1.81 -18.80 4.62
CA LEU A 353 1.17 -17.77 5.45
C LEU A 353 1.33 -18.21 6.92
N TYR A 354 1.99 -17.39 7.70
CA TYR A 354 2.18 -17.60 9.13
C TYR A 354 1.12 -16.87 9.94
N CYS A 355 0.60 -17.51 10.97
CA CYS A 355 -0.24 -16.90 12.00
C CYS A 355 0.48 -17.08 13.34
N ILE A 356 0.89 -15.99 13.97
CA ILE A 356 1.71 -15.96 15.19
C ILE A 356 0.94 -15.26 16.28
N GLY A 357 0.78 -15.89 17.41
CA GLY A 357 0.05 -15.37 18.57
C GLY A 357 -0.57 -16.49 19.41
N LYS A 358 -1.18 -16.10 20.53
CA LYS A 358 -1.90 -17.02 21.41
C LYS A 358 -3.35 -17.17 20.99
#